data_48c8a28a14062823622353381eef0ce7
#
_entry.id   48c8a28a14062823622353381eef0ce7
#
_cell.length_a   1.000
_cell.length_b   1.000
_cell.length_c   1.000
_cell.angle_alpha   90.00
_cell.angle_beta   90.00
_cell.angle_gamma   90.00
#
_symmetry.space_group_name_H-M   'P 1'
#
loop_
_entity.id
_entity.type
_entity.pdbx_description
1 polymer ?
#
loop_
_entity_poly.entity_id
_entity_poly.type
_entity_poly.pdbx_seq_one_letter_code
_entity_poly.pdbx_strand_id
1 'polypeptide(L)'
;MSLRLYPSCYPMNTVAIFPVKFWKYQVEWKVGSSQELVSDLAELWIEVIGLFAGLIGVIAWVPQIREVWFTEKHEGISLPTFGLIATALSAWLVYGVLVRSLSIIVANLAALGCISLIILGVVRLRGYD
;
A
#
# COMPACT_ATOMS: atom_id res chain seq x y z
N MET A 1 -2.85 32.53 -38.27
CA MET A 1 -2.07 32.88 -37.08
C MET A 1 -3.07 33.46 -36.08
N SER A 2 -3.66 32.62 -35.27
CA SER A 2 -4.73 32.98 -34.31
C SER A 2 -4.36 32.43 -32.95
N LEU A 3 -3.80 33.30 -32.10
CA LEU A 3 -3.49 33.04 -30.69
C LEU A 3 -4.81 33.02 -29.92
N ARG A 4 -5.25 31.83 -29.47
CA ARG A 4 -6.28 31.74 -28.44
C ARG A 4 -5.66 31.99 -27.08
N LEU A 5 -5.97 33.14 -26.52
CA LEU A 5 -5.68 33.55 -25.16
C LEU A 5 -6.45 32.61 -24.20
N TYR A 6 -5.75 31.97 -23.29
CA TYR A 6 -6.30 31.25 -22.16
C TYR A 6 -6.91 32.26 -21.15
N PRO A 7 -8.10 32.02 -20.62
CA PRO A 7 -8.58 32.83 -19.49
C PRO A 7 -7.83 32.40 -18.21
N SER A 8 -6.92 33.26 -17.80
CA SER A 8 -6.37 33.31 -16.46
C SER A 8 -7.45 33.84 -15.54
N CYS A 9 -7.97 33.02 -14.62
CA CYS A 9 -8.55 33.42 -13.33
C CYS A 9 -9.14 32.18 -12.65
N TYR A 10 -8.32 31.50 -11.86
CA TYR A 10 -8.84 30.67 -10.77
C TYR A 10 -8.72 31.49 -9.47
N PRO A 11 -9.82 31.65 -8.70
CA PRO A 11 -9.73 32.33 -7.42
C PRO A 11 -8.98 31.47 -6.41
N MET A 12 -7.91 32.04 -5.86
CA MET A 12 -7.16 31.52 -4.74
C MET A 12 -7.97 31.65 -3.45
N ASN A 13 -8.95 30.82 -3.20
CA ASN A 13 -9.53 30.67 -1.86
C ASN A 13 -10.39 29.42 -1.79
N THR A 14 -9.75 28.27 -1.73
CA THR A 14 -10.30 27.09 -1.06
C THR A 14 -9.14 26.19 -0.72
N VAL A 15 -8.90 25.96 0.57
CA VAL A 15 -8.09 24.86 1.07
C VAL A 15 -8.86 23.59 0.71
N ALA A 16 -8.74 23.18 -0.53
CA ALA A 16 -9.31 21.93 -1.02
C ALA A 16 -8.35 20.83 -0.59
N ILE A 17 -8.77 20.04 0.38
CA ILE A 17 -8.37 18.65 0.54
C ILE A 17 -8.22 18.08 -0.87
N PHE A 18 -6.98 17.80 -1.29
CA PHE A 18 -6.63 17.41 -2.65
C PHE A 18 -7.51 16.25 -3.10
N PRO A 19 -8.48 16.44 -4.01
CA PRO A 19 -9.18 15.30 -4.59
C PRO A 19 -8.18 14.58 -5.49
N VAL A 20 -8.02 13.29 -5.25
CA VAL A 20 -7.22 12.34 -6.04
C VAL A 20 -7.52 12.40 -7.56
N LYS A 21 -8.62 13.03 -7.94
CA LYS A 21 -8.98 13.35 -9.34
C LYS A 21 -8.07 14.38 -10.01
N PHE A 22 -7.36 15.22 -9.26
CA PHE A 22 -6.53 16.29 -9.84
C PHE A 22 -5.34 15.72 -10.65
N TRP A 23 -4.74 14.61 -10.20
CA TRP A 23 -3.66 13.96 -10.93
C TRP A 23 -4.11 13.31 -12.24
N LYS A 24 -5.37 12.90 -12.35
CA LYS A 24 -5.89 12.22 -13.55
C LYS A 24 -6.18 13.18 -14.71
N TYR A 25 -6.35 14.48 -14.44
CA TYR A 25 -6.67 15.49 -15.46
C TYR A 25 -5.47 16.30 -15.95
N GLN A 26 -4.31 16.19 -15.31
CA GLN A 26 -3.12 16.95 -15.73
C GLN A 26 -2.27 16.24 -16.79
N VAL A 27 -2.58 15.02 -17.16
CA VAL A 27 -1.76 14.25 -18.13
C VAL A 27 -2.51 13.97 -19.43
N GLU A 28 -3.59 14.68 -19.72
CA GLU A 28 -4.26 14.58 -21.02
C GLU A 28 -3.65 15.52 -22.06
N TRP A 29 -2.30 15.46 -22.18
CA TRP A 29 -1.67 15.89 -23.40
C TRP A 29 -1.71 14.72 -24.37
N LYS A 30 -2.64 14.77 -25.31
CA LYS A 30 -2.64 13.91 -26.51
C LYS A 30 -1.34 14.13 -27.29
N VAL A 31 -0.30 13.44 -26.91
CA VAL A 31 0.88 13.21 -27.74
C VAL A 31 0.88 11.71 -28.03
N GLY A 32 0.60 11.37 -29.25
CA GLY A 32 0.45 10.10 -29.96
C GLY A 32 0.74 8.77 -29.23
N SER A 33 0.29 7.70 -29.83
CA SER A 33 0.32 6.29 -29.37
C SER A 33 1.58 5.77 -28.66
N SER A 34 2.73 6.40 -28.86
CA SER A 34 3.99 6.06 -28.21
C SER A 34 4.07 6.54 -26.76
N GLN A 35 3.42 7.65 -26.38
CA GLN A 35 3.43 8.12 -24.99
C GLN A 35 2.41 7.37 -24.11
N GLU A 36 1.30 6.95 -24.69
CA GLU A 36 0.35 6.07 -23.98
C GLU A 36 1.04 4.74 -23.64
N LEU A 37 1.75 4.15 -24.61
CA LEU A 37 2.50 2.91 -24.38
C LEU A 37 3.57 3.06 -23.28
N VAL A 38 4.29 4.19 -23.26
CA VAL A 38 5.32 4.45 -22.24
C VAL A 38 4.70 4.64 -20.85
N SER A 39 3.53 5.31 -20.74
CA SER A 39 2.83 5.45 -19.46
C SER A 39 2.31 4.12 -18.93
N ASP A 40 1.73 3.29 -19.79
CA ASP A 40 1.23 1.97 -19.42
C ASP A 40 2.37 1.04 -18.96
N LEU A 41 3.50 1.08 -19.66
CA LEU A 41 4.70 0.34 -19.24
C LEU A 41 5.24 0.85 -17.89
N ALA A 42 5.25 2.16 -17.66
CA ALA A 42 5.70 2.73 -16.39
C ALA A 42 4.78 2.31 -15.23
N GLU A 43 3.46 2.34 -15.41
CA GLU A 43 2.50 1.86 -14.41
C GLU A 43 2.72 0.37 -14.11
N LEU A 44 2.93 -0.45 -15.16
CA LEU A 44 3.22 -1.88 -14.99
C LEU A 44 4.49 -2.11 -14.16
N TRP A 45 5.58 -1.39 -14.45
CA TRP A 45 6.83 -1.52 -13.71
C TRP A 45 6.68 -1.11 -12.24
N ILE A 46 5.91 -0.06 -11.96
CA ILE A 46 5.61 0.38 -10.58
C ILE A 46 4.89 -0.73 -9.82
N GLU A 47 3.87 -1.36 -10.41
CA GLU A 47 3.14 -2.47 -9.80
C GLU A 47 4.02 -3.71 -9.61
N VAL A 48 4.86 -4.06 -10.57
CA VAL A 48 5.81 -5.20 -10.47
C VAL A 48 6.81 -4.97 -9.34
N ILE A 49 7.39 -3.78 -9.24
CA ILE A 49 8.32 -3.43 -8.15
C ILE A 49 7.59 -3.49 -6.80
N GLY A 50 6.37 -2.98 -6.73
CA GLY A 50 5.55 -3.02 -5.52
C GLY A 50 5.22 -4.44 -5.06
N LEU A 51 4.84 -5.33 -5.99
CA LEU A 51 4.60 -6.75 -5.70
C LEU A 51 5.87 -7.46 -5.22
N PHE A 52 7.01 -7.20 -5.86
CA PHE A 52 8.29 -7.77 -5.47
C PHE A 52 8.71 -7.32 -4.07
N ALA A 53 8.59 -6.02 -3.78
CA ALA A 53 8.86 -5.47 -2.45
C ALA A 53 7.93 -6.06 -1.39
N GLY A 54 6.63 -6.20 -1.71
CA GLY A 54 5.64 -6.84 -0.85
C GLY A 54 5.97 -8.30 -0.56
N LEU A 55 6.42 -9.06 -1.56
CA LEU A 55 6.85 -10.46 -1.39
C LEU A 55 8.04 -10.58 -0.41
N ILE A 56 9.05 -9.72 -0.57
CA ILE A 56 10.18 -9.66 0.38
C ILE A 56 9.67 -9.36 1.79
N GLY A 57 8.74 -8.40 1.93
CA GLY A 57 8.13 -8.06 3.22
C GLY A 57 7.41 -9.24 3.86
N VAL A 58 6.65 -10.02 3.08
CA VAL A 58 5.97 -11.23 3.58
C VAL A 58 6.97 -12.31 4.01
N ILE A 59 8.02 -12.54 3.22
CA ILE A 59 9.08 -13.51 3.56
C ILE A 59 9.77 -13.13 4.89
N ALA A 60 9.92 -11.85 5.17
CA ALA A 60 10.52 -11.36 6.43
C ALA A 60 9.73 -11.79 7.68
N TRP A 61 8.42 -12.08 7.58
CA TRP A 61 7.61 -12.57 8.69
C TRP A 61 7.74 -14.07 8.95
N VAL A 62 8.25 -14.85 7.98
CA VAL A 62 8.35 -16.32 8.08
C VAL A 62 9.17 -16.76 9.30
N PRO A 63 10.36 -16.19 9.61
CA PRO A 63 11.11 -16.57 10.81
C PRO A 63 10.30 -16.35 12.09
N GLN A 64 9.60 -15.24 12.20
CA GLN A 64 8.77 -14.89 13.36
C GLN A 64 7.60 -15.85 13.54
N ILE A 65 6.91 -16.21 12.45
CA ILE A 65 5.82 -17.20 12.47
C ILE A 65 6.36 -18.56 12.93
N ARG A 66 7.51 -18.99 12.38
CA ARG A 66 8.13 -20.27 12.78
C ARG A 66 8.50 -20.28 14.26
N GLU A 67 9.03 -19.18 14.79
CA GLU A 67 9.43 -19.10 16.18
C GLU A 67 8.24 -19.24 17.12
N VAL A 68 7.12 -18.62 16.81
CA VAL A 68 5.89 -18.69 17.61
C VAL A 68 5.22 -20.06 17.51
N TRP A 69 5.11 -20.64 16.30
CA TRP A 69 4.29 -21.84 16.08
C TRP A 69 5.04 -23.17 16.25
N PHE A 70 6.36 -23.17 16.02
CA PHE A 70 7.14 -24.41 16.09
C PHE A 70 8.11 -24.45 17.27
N THR A 71 8.57 -23.30 17.74
CA THR A 71 9.50 -23.22 18.87
C THR A 71 8.79 -22.79 20.16
N GLU A 72 7.50 -22.42 20.06
CA GLU A 72 6.67 -21.97 21.19
C GLU A 72 7.27 -20.80 21.98
N LYS A 73 8.16 -20.03 21.34
CA LYS A 73 8.78 -18.85 21.93
C LYS A 73 7.95 -17.61 21.64
N HIS A 74 7.42 -17.00 22.69
CA HIS A 74 6.66 -15.76 22.59
C HIS A 74 7.27 -14.62 23.41
N GLU A 75 8.41 -14.90 24.08
CA GLU A 75 9.16 -13.91 24.86
C GLU A 75 9.65 -12.78 23.95
N GLY A 76 9.40 -11.53 24.37
CA GLY A 76 9.80 -10.34 23.59
C GLY A 76 8.79 -9.89 22.53
N ILE A 77 7.70 -10.63 22.26
CA ILE A 77 6.66 -10.18 21.33
C ILE A 77 5.66 -9.28 22.05
N SER A 78 5.65 -8.00 21.67
CA SER A 78 4.72 -7.01 22.21
C SER A 78 3.41 -7.00 21.44
N LEU A 79 2.33 -7.54 22.00
CA LEU A 79 1.00 -7.52 21.37
C LEU A 79 0.50 -6.10 21.03
N PRO A 80 0.70 -5.06 21.88
CA PRO A 80 0.34 -3.70 21.52
C PRO A 80 1.08 -3.20 20.27
N THR A 81 2.36 -3.52 20.11
CA THR A 81 3.15 -3.16 18.93
C THR A 81 2.60 -3.84 17.67
N PHE A 82 2.30 -5.13 17.74
CA PHE A 82 1.70 -5.86 16.62
C PHE A 82 0.28 -5.35 16.28
N GLY A 83 -0.49 -4.95 17.29
CA GLY A 83 -1.79 -4.30 17.08
C GLY A 83 -1.67 -2.95 16.35
N LEU A 84 -0.66 -2.15 16.70
CA LEU A 84 -0.39 -0.88 16.03
C LEU A 84 0.04 -1.10 14.56
N ILE A 85 0.90 -2.08 14.31
CA ILE A 85 1.32 -2.46 12.95
C ILE A 85 0.10 -2.94 12.13
N ALA A 86 -0.75 -3.78 12.70
CA ALA A 86 -1.97 -4.24 12.02
C ALA A 86 -2.90 -3.06 11.66
N THR A 87 -3.03 -2.08 12.56
CA THR A 87 -3.79 -0.85 12.28
C THR A 87 -3.20 -0.05 11.14
N ALA A 88 -1.87 0.12 11.11
CA ALA A 88 -1.18 0.82 10.03
C ALA A 88 -1.34 0.11 8.68
N LEU A 89 -1.19 -1.23 8.65
CA LEU A 89 -1.39 -2.02 7.43
C LEU A 89 -2.84 -1.97 6.94
N SER A 90 -3.82 -1.93 7.85
CA SER A 90 -5.23 -1.75 7.49
C SER A 90 -5.47 -0.39 6.84
N ALA A 91 -4.87 0.68 7.36
CA ALA A 91 -4.93 2.01 6.75
C ALA A 91 -4.28 2.02 5.36
N TRP A 92 -3.12 1.36 5.19
CA TRP A 92 -2.47 1.19 3.90
C TRP A 92 -3.31 0.36 2.92
N LEU A 93 -4.02 -0.65 3.41
CA LEU A 93 -4.94 -1.44 2.59
C LEU A 93 -6.08 -0.58 2.05
N VAL A 94 -6.70 0.24 2.92
CA VAL A 94 -7.73 1.22 2.50
C VAL A 94 -7.17 2.17 1.45
N TYR A 95 -5.98 2.72 1.68
CA TYR A 95 -5.31 3.57 0.69
C TYR A 95 -5.09 2.85 -0.63
N GLY A 96 -4.60 1.61 -0.61
CA GLY A 96 -4.39 0.79 -1.81
C GLY A 96 -5.67 0.61 -2.64
N VAL A 97 -6.81 0.36 -1.96
CA VAL A 97 -8.13 0.27 -2.61
C VAL A 97 -8.53 1.59 -3.25
N LEU A 98 -8.32 2.72 -2.56
CA LEU A 98 -8.67 4.05 -3.07
C LEU A 98 -7.85 4.43 -4.30
N VAL A 99 -6.55 4.11 -4.31
CA VAL A 99 -5.66 4.39 -5.47
C VAL A 99 -5.70 3.29 -6.53
N ARG A 100 -6.41 2.18 -6.26
CA ARG A 100 -6.54 1.01 -7.14
C ARG A 100 -5.20 0.35 -7.48
N SER A 101 -4.24 0.36 -6.56
CA SER A 101 -2.98 -0.33 -6.72
C SER A 101 -3.09 -1.77 -6.22
N LEU A 102 -2.95 -2.71 -7.16
CA LEU A 102 -3.03 -4.15 -6.86
C LEU A 102 -1.86 -4.58 -5.95
N SER A 103 -0.66 -4.05 -6.17
CA SER A 103 0.52 -4.36 -5.38
C SER A 103 0.35 -3.99 -3.91
N ILE A 104 -0.17 -2.79 -3.62
CA ILE A 104 -0.43 -2.33 -2.26
C ILE A 104 -1.51 -3.19 -1.59
N ILE A 105 -2.58 -3.52 -2.30
CA ILE A 105 -3.67 -4.36 -1.76
C ILE A 105 -3.15 -5.74 -1.39
N VAL A 106 -2.48 -6.43 -2.33
CA VAL A 106 -1.99 -7.79 -2.14
C VAL A 106 -0.95 -7.86 -1.03
N ALA A 107 0.03 -6.93 -1.03
CA ALA A 107 1.08 -6.89 -0.02
C ALA A 107 0.52 -6.69 1.39
N ASN A 108 -0.43 -5.76 1.57
CA ASN A 108 -1.01 -5.48 2.89
C ASN A 108 -1.93 -6.61 3.37
N LEU A 109 -2.71 -7.24 2.48
CA LEU A 109 -3.51 -8.42 2.84
C LEU A 109 -2.62 -9.58 3.31
N ALA A 110 -1.55 -9.86 2.58
CA ALA A 110 -0.60 -10.91 2.95
C ALA A 110 0.11 -10.62 4.27
N ALA A 111 0.57 -9.37 4.48
CA ALA A 111 1.20 -8.94 5.73
C ALA A 111 0.23 -9.00 6.92
N LEU A 112 -1.04 -8.56 6.75
CA LEU A 112 -2.07 -8.69 7.77
C LEU A 112 -2.35 -10.15 8.13
N GLY A 113 -2.34 -11.05 7.15
CA GLY A 113 -2.45 -12.49 7.38
C GLY A 113 -1.31 -13.01 8.26
N CYS A 114 -0.06 -12.67 7.94
CA CYS A 114 1.12 -13.05 8.73
C CYS A 114 1.05 -12.52 10.17
N ILE A 115 0.71 -11.24 10.35
CA ILE A 115 0.59 -10.61 11.66
C ILE A 115 -0.54 -11.24 12.49
N SER A 116 -1.67 -11.53 11.87
CA SER A 116 -2.78 -12.22 12.53
C SER A 116 -2.37 -13.60 13.03
N LEU A 117 -1.60 -14.35 12.24
CA LEU A 117 -1.06 -15.64 12.66
C LEU A 117 -0.12 -15.51 13.86
N ILE A 118 0.75 -14.50 13.88
CA ILE A 118 1.67 -14.26 15.01
C ILE A 118 0.86 -13.90 16.26
N ILE A 119 -0.10 -12.96 16.16
CA ILE A 119 -0.94 -12.55 17.29
C ILE A 119 -1.70 -13.74 17.86
N LEU A 120 -2.34 -14.55 17.01
CA LEU A 120 -3.08 -15.74 17.41
C LEU A 120 -2.17 -16.76 18.12
N GLY A 121 -0.98 -16.99 17.59
CA GLY A 121 0.01 -17.89 18.20
C GLY A 121 0.46 -17.41 19.56
N VAL A 122 0.76 -16.11 19.72
CA VAL A 122 1.17 -15.52 21.00
C VAL A 122 0.03 -15.54 22.04
N VAL A 123 -1.20 -15.20 21.62
CA VAL A 123 -2.36 -15.24 22.53
C VAL A 123 -2.63 -16.68 22.98
N ARG A 124 -2.49 -17.66 22.07
CA ARG A 124 -2.63 -19.08 22.42
C ARG A 124 -1.61 -19.49 23.47
N LEU A 125 -0.33 -19.18 23.25
CA LEU A 125 0.75 -19.55 24.19
C LEU A 125 0.55 -18.92 25.57
N ARG A 126 0.23 -17.63 25.62
CA ARG A 126 -0.04 -16.92 26.90
C ARG A 126 -1.31 -17.40 27.63
N GLY A 127 -2.21 -18.10 26.97
CA GLY A 127 -3.39 -18.68 27.61
C GLY A 127 -3.13 -20.07 28.25
N TYR A 128 -1.93 -20.65 28.03
CA TYR A 128 -1.49 -21.90 28.67
C TYR A 128 -0.57 -21.67 29.89
N ASP A 129 -0.04 -20.44 30.06
CA ASP A 129 0.74 -20.01 31.23
C ASP A 129 -0.19 -19.49 32.34
#